data_7e108ee9c38f834308836c14af00558e
#
_entry.id   7e108ee9c38f834308836c14af00558e
#
_cell.length_a   1.000
_cell.length_b   1.000
_cell.length_c   1.000
_cell.angle_alpha   90.00
_cell.angle_beta   90.00
_cell.angle_gamma   90.00
#
_symmetry.space_group_name_H-M   'P 1'
#
loop_
_entity.id
_entity.type
_entity.pdbx_description
1 polymer ?
#
loop_
_entity_poly.entity_id
_entity_poly.type
_entity_poly.pdbx_seq_one_letter_code
_entity_poly.pdbx_strand_id
1 'polypeptide(L)'
;MKLKSTIILLAAALILLPGCRRNATKIELYNDECGVTRRINIDEKNVFLVFTAHYSEIDSGYFENFDGVVPVLDILKEKGVKGSFFPTGCCFRQEKYKEAIQRIIDEGHYLSAHSNNHLELCSADEEHRTLVSADSLARDIAGMEAELEKFGLKKEQYRWMIPPYESYNEETAENLRNLGYLLCNHTYGIETSLDWAAPDSGQYCSAEELVNNIWLYDKIDTEHGLNGCIILVHAMNYPDRTDEDRVYTHLGEIIDGLRERGYGFKTFKDLL
;
A
#
# COMPACT_ATOMS: atom_id res chain seq x y z
N MET A 1 45.26 -61.21 -42.18
CA MET A 1 44.78 -59.83 -42.41
C MET A 1 43.94 -59.39 -41.23
N LYS A 2 44.46 -58.52 -40.35
CA LYS A 2 43.76 -58.05 -39.15
C LYS A 2 43.19 -56.64 -39.43
N LEU A 3 41.91 -56.54 -39.43
CA LEU A 3 41.21 -55.27 -39.58
C LEU A 3 41.26 -54.47 -38.24
N LYS A 4 41.89 -53.30 -38.24
CA LYS A 4 41.92 -52.39 -37.10
C LYS A 4 40.70 -51.49 -37.17
N SER A 5 39.77 -51.64 -36.24
CA SER A 5 38.65 -50.72 -36.04
C SER A 5 39.15 -49.49 -35.29
N THR A 6 39.07 -48.34 -35.96
CA THR A 6 39.35 -47.03 -35.35
C THR A 6 38.06 -46.49 -34.75
N ILE A 7 37.98 -46.37 -33.42
CA ILE A 7 36.88 -45.75 -32.69
C ILE A 7 37.17 -44.25 -32.69
N ILE A 8 36.29 -43.47 -33.34
CA ILE A 8 36.30 -42.00 -33.25
C ILE A 8 35.45 -41.62 -32.06
N LEU A 9 36.09 -41.12 -31.01
CA LEU A 9 35.39 -40.47 -29.89
C LEU A 9 35.00 -39.06 -30.32
N LEU A 10 33.70 -38.81 -30.50
CA LEU A 10 33.15 -37.44 -30.58
C LEU A 10 33.02 -36.88 -29.17
N ALA A 11 33.91 -35.96 -28.80
CA ALA A 11 33.76 -35.15 -27.60
C ALA A 11 32.72 -34.06 -27.85
N ALA A 12 31.53 -34.22 -27.29
CA ALA A 12 30.54 -33.16 -27.26
C ALA A 12 30.96 -32.11 -26.21
N ALA A 13 31.43 -30.96 -26.69
CA ALA A 13 31.68 -29.80 -25.84
C ALA A 13 30.34 -29.20 -25.37
N LEU A 14 29.99 -29.45 -24.11
CA LEU A 14 28.89 -28.78 -23.45
C LEU A 14 29.29 -27.31 -23.22
N ILE A 15 28.81 -26.40 -24.05
CA ILE A 15 28.94 -24.96 -23.81
C ILE A 15 27.97 -24.62 -22.68
N LEU A 16 28.48 -24.52 -21.45
CA LEU A 16 27.80 -23.94 -20.33
C LEU A 16 27.69 -22.42 -20.57
N LEU A 17 26.56 -21.99 -21.09
CA LEU A 17 26.21 -20.56 -21.07
C LEU A 17 26.12 -20.11 -19.60
N PRO A 18 26.80 -19.03 -19.21
CA PRO A 18 26.63 -18.49 -17.89
C PRO A 18 25.16 -17.98 -17.78
N GLY A 19 24.33 -18.78 -17.11
CA GLY A 19 23.00 -18.37 -16.75
C GLY A 19 23.12 -17.08 -15.93
N CYS A 20 22.55 -15.97 -16.41
CA CYS A 20 22.30 -14.80 -15.58
C CYS A 20 21.48 -15.26 -14.36
N ARG A 21 22.15 -15.55 -13.27
CA ARG A 21 21.52 -15.52 -11.96
C ARG A 21 21.09 -14.07 -11.78
N ARG A 22 19.82 -13.76 -12.03
CA ARG A 22 19.19 -12.61 -11.40
C ARG A 22 19.39 -12.83 -9.91
N ASN A 23 20.34 -12.13 -9.31
CA ASN A 23 20.36 -12.01 -7.87
C ASN A 23 18.98 -11.45 -7.50
N ALA A 24 18.16 -12.27 -6.83
CA ALA A 24 16.93 -11.76 -6.24
C ALA A 24 17.38 -10.62 -5.32
N THR A 25 16.99 -9.41 -5.63
CA THR A 25 17.30 -8.24 -4.81
C THR A 25 16.70 -8.53 -3.44
N LYS A 26 17.52 -8.55 -2.41
CA LYS A 26 17.07 -8.81 -1.05
C LYS A 26 16.12 -7.65 -0.69
N ILE A 27 14.88 -7.97 -0.31
CA ILE A 27 13.93 -6.97 0.18
C ILE A 27 14.32 -6.66 1.62
N GLU A 28 14.59 -5.39 1.90
CA GLU A 28 14.89 -4.88 3.25
C GLU A 28 13.72 -4.07 3.75
N LEU A 29 13.18 -4.48 4.91
CA LEU A 29 12.03 -3.87 5.56
C LEU A 29 12.50 -3.12 6.80
N TYR A 30 12.10 -1.87 6.93
CA TYR A 30 12.37 -1.02 8.09
C TYR A 30 11.09 -0.91 8.89
N ASN A 31 11.06 -1.62 10.01
CA ASN A 31 9.89 -1.79 10.85
C ASN A 31 9.98 -0.91 12.09
N ASP A 32 8.81 -0.50 12.60
CA ASP A 32 8.69 0.08 13.93
C ASP A 32 8.80 -1.00 15.04
N GLU A 33 8.63 -0.56 16.29
CA GLU A 33 8.70 -1.42 17.46
C GLU A 33 7.65 -2.54 17.51
N CYS A 34 6.50 -2.34 16.84
CA CYS A 34 5.45 -3.36 16.70
C CYS A 34 5.68 -4.29 15.48
N GLY A 35 6.80 -4.14 14.76
CA GLY A 35 7.11 -4.94 13.58
C GLY A 35 6.28 -4.58 12.34
N VAL A 36 5.75 -3.36 12.27
CA VAL A 36 5.01 -2.84 11.12
C VAL A 36 5.97 -2.07 10.21
N THR A 37 5.98 -2.40 8.92
CA THR A 37 6.90 -1.83 7.94
C THR A 37 6.54 -0.37 7.65
N ARG A 38 7.52 0.52 7.86
CA ARG A 38 7.40 1.95 7.64
C ARG A 38 8.19 2.44 6.43
N ARG A 39 9.15 1.64 5.96
CA ARG A 39 10.01 1.96 4.83
C ARG A 39 10.59 0.69 4.20
N ILE A 40 10.90 0.70 2.91
CA ILE A 40 11.28 -0.51 2.15
C ILE A 40 12.47 -0.18 1.25
N ASN A 41 13.58 -0.93 1.36
CA ASN A 41 14.78 -0.76 0.50
C ASN A 41 15.25 0.69 0.43
N ILE A 42 15.75 1.24 1.53
CA ILE A 42 16.18 2.66 1.63
C ILE A 42 17.34 3.03 0.70
N ASP A 43 18.05 2.05 0.15
CA ASP A 43 19.10 2.25 -0.84
C ASP A 43 18.56 2.37 -2.28
N GLU A 44 17.26 2.10 -2.47
CA GLU A 44 16.62 2.19 -3.78
C GLU A 44 15.79 3.46 -3.90
N LYS A 45 16.00 4.21 -4.98
CA LYS A 45 15.28 5.45 -5.23
C LYS A 45 13.86 5.19 -5.78
N ASN A 46 13.04 4.51 -4.96
CA ASN A 46 11.65 4.19 -5.25
C ASN A 46 10.76 4.63 -4.09
N VAL A 47 9.51 4.95 -4.40
CA VAL A 47 8.45 5.23 -3.43
C VAL A 47 7.26 4.30 -3.65
N PHE A 48 6.43 4.15 -2.62
CA PHE A 48 5.20 3.36 -2.63
C PHE A 48 4.02 4.30 -2.43
N LEU A 49 3.21 4.51 -3.48
CA LEU A 49 1.96 5.26 -3.39
C LEU A 49 0.86 4.33 -2.89
N VAL A 50 0.22 4.71 -1.80
CA VAL A 50 -0.75 3.90 -1.10
C VAL A 50 -2.07 4.67 -0.95
N PHE A 51 -3.17 3.98 -1.21
CA PHE A 51 -4.52 4.55 -1.16
C PHE A 51 -5.40 3.71 -0.24
N THR A 52 -5.86 4.32 0.85
CA THR A 52 -6.85 3.72 1.76
C THR A 52 -8.23 4.32 1.54
N ALA A 53 -9.26 3.59 1.92
CA ALA A 53 -10.63 4.09 1.97
C ALA A 53 -11.50 3.22 2.88
N HIS A 54 -12.49 3.86 3.48
CA HIS A 54 -13.59 3.23 4.18
C HIS A 54 -14.92 3.69 3.60
N TYR A 55 -15.97 2.89 3.75
CA TYR A 55 -17.34 3.26 3.41
C TYR A 55 -18.22 3.12 4.65
N SER A 56 -18.91 4.19 5.01
CA SER A 56 -19.88 4.21 6.10
C SER A 56 -21.17 4.87 5.64
N GLU A 57 -22.32 4.25 5.93
CA GLU A 57 -23.65 4.80 5.69
C GLU A 57 -24.19 5.56 6.92
N ILE A 58 -23.43 5.61 8.01
CA ILE A 58 -23.87 6.26 9.24
C ILE A 58 -23.86 7.77 9.02
N ASP A 59 -25.05 8.34 8.95
CA ASP A 59 -25.27 9.79 8.93
C ASP A 59 -25.03 10.37 10.33
N SER A 60 -23.76 10.41 10.72
CA SER A 60 -23.29 11.07 11.95
C SER A 60 -22.71 12.45 11.68
N GLY A 61 -22.87 12.98 10.46
CA GLY A 61 -22.22 14.21 9.99
C GLY A 61 -20.80 13.97 9.46
N TYR A 62 -20.27 12.75 9.57
CA TYR A 62 -19.01 12.31 8.97
C TYR A 62 -19.33 11.18 7.96
N PHE A 63 -19.13 11.48 6.70
CA PHE A 63 -19.45 10.56 5.61
C PHE A 63 -18.16 10.05 4.97
N GLU A 64 -17.91 8.76 5.10
CA GLU A 64 -16.77 8.08 4.49
C GLU A 64 -17.20 7.37 3.21
N ASN A 65 -16.37 7.42 2.17
CA ASN A 65 -16.66 6.82 0.86
C ASN A 65 -15.36 6.45 0.13
N PHE A 66 -15.50 5.85 -1.03
CA PHE A 66 -14.37 5.53 -1.93
C PHE A 66 -14.48 6.31 -3.27
N ASP A 67 -15.12 7.45 -3.26
CA ASP A 67 -15.46 8.18 -4.49
C ASP A 67 -14.23 8.82 -5.17
N GLY A 68 -13.09 8.93 -4.48
CA GLY A 68 -11.80 9.33 -5.05
C GLY A 68 -11.11 8.25 -5.89
N VAL A 69 -11.60 6.99 -5.87
CA VAL A 69 -10.92 5.88 -6.54
C VAL A 69 -10.80 6.05 -8.06
N VAL A 70 -11.86 6.52 -8.72
CA VAL A 70 -11.86 6.70 -10.19
C VAL A 70 -10.88 7.81 -10.60
N PRO A 71 -10.94 9.03 -10.03
CA PRO A 71 -9.93 10.06 -10.28
C PRO A 71 -8.48 9.59 -10.05
N VAL A 72 -8.22 8.87 -8.95
CA VAL A 72 -6.90 8.32 -8.64
C VAL A 72 -6.44 7.36 -9.75
N LEU A 73 -7.28 6.41 -10.16
CA LEU A 73 -6.97 5.45 -11.23
C LEU A 73 -6.70 6.15 -12.57
N ASP A 74 -7.47 7.18 -12.89
CA ASP A 74 -7.30 7.94 -14.14
C ASP A 74 -5.97 8.69 -14.16
N ILE A 75 -5.59 9.34 -13.06
CA ILE A 75 -4.28 10.00 -12.90
C ILE A 75 -3.14 8.97 -12.98
N LEU A 76 -3.23 7.87 -12.25
CA LEU A 76 -2.20 6.82 -12.28
C LEU A 76 -2.02 6.24 -13.68
N LYS A 77 -3.12 6.04 -14.40
CA LYS A 77 -3.10 5.57 -15.79
C LYS A 77 -2.47 6.58 -16.74
N GLU A 78 -2.85 7.86 -16.66
CA GLU A 78 -2.27 8.96 -17.43
C GLU A 78 -0.76 9.06 -17.20
N LYS A 79 -0.35 9.00 -15.94
CA LYS A 79 1.07 9.06 -15.54
C LYS A 79 1.82 7.75 -15.78
N GLY A 80 1.16 6.64 -16.13
CA GLY A 80 1.79 5.33 -16.32
C GLY A 80 2.43 4.79 -15.03
N VAL A 81 1.84 5.06 -13.87
CA VAL A 81 2.29 4.63 -12.53
C VAL A 81 1.30 3.61 -11.97
N LYS A 82 1.80 2.70 -11.12
CA LYS A 82 0.96 1.79 -10.35
C LYS A 82 1.00 2.17 -8.87
N GLY A 83 -0.14 1.99 -8.19
CA GLY A 83 -0.29 2.22 -6.77
C GLY A 83 -0.76 0.96 -6.04
N SER A 84 -0.84 1.06 -4.73
CA SER A 84 -1.33 0.00 -3.85
C SER A 84 -2.59 0.49 -3.13
N PHE A 85 -3.69 -0.26 -3.27
CA PHE A 85 -5.00 0.11 -2.76
C PHE A 85 -5.39 -0.79 -1.59
N PHE A 86 -5.88 -0.17 -0.53
CA PHE A 86 -6.30 -0.84 0.71
C PHE A 86 -7.68 -0.30 1.15
N PRO A 87 -8.76 -0.58 0.38
CA PRO A 87 -10.11 -0.25 0.82
C PRO A 87 -10.61 -1.26 1.85
N THR A 88 -11.53 -0.85 2.73
CA THR A 88 -12.19 -1.78 3.65
C THR A 88 -13.17 -2.71 2.93
N GLY A 89 -13.52 -3.84 3.55
CA GLY A 89 -14.56 -4.74 3.05
C GLY A 89 -15.91 -4.05 2.82
N CYS A 90 -16.20 -2.96 3.57
CA CYS A 90 -17.38 -2.13 3.33
C CYS A 90 -17.40 -1.53 1.92
N CYS A 91 -16.24 -1.11 1.37
CA CYS A 91 -16.15 -0.61 0.00
C CYS A 91 -16.45 -1.71 -1.03
N PHE A 92 -15.96 -2.92 -0.82
CA PHE A 92 -16.18 -4.05 -1.74
C PHE A 92 -17.66 -4.44 -1.87
N ARG A 93 -18.45 -4.22 -0.83
CA ARG A 93 -19.88 -4.54 -0.83
C ARG A 93 -20.74 -3.53 -1.59
N GLN A 94 -20.18 -2.35 -1.90
CA GLN A 94 -20.93 -1.30 -2.61
C GLN A 94 -20.93 -1.57 -4.12
N GLU A 95 -22.12 -1.71 -4.70
CA GLU A 95 -22.28 -1.95 -6.15
C GLU A 95 -21.57 -0.88 -6.99
N LYS A 96 -21.66 0.39 -6.56
CA LYS A 96 -21.07 1.55 -7.26
C LYS A 96 -19.55 1.48 -7.38
N TYR A 97 -18.84 0.71 -6.54
CA TYR A 97 -17.38 0.61 -6.58
C TYR A 97 -16.87 -0.66 -7.29
N LYS A 98 -17.73 -1.60 -7.65
CA LYS A 98 -17.31 -2.87 -8.24
C LYS A 98 -16.47 -2.72 -9.49
N GLU A 99 -16.88 -1.81 -10.39
CA GLU A 99 -16.15 -1.54 -11.62
C GLU A 99 -14.76 -0.94 -11.33
N ALA A 100 -14.69 0.03 -10.39
CA ALA A 100 -13.43 0.64 -10.01
C ALA A 100 -12.49 -0.37 -9.32
N ILE A 101 -13.02 -1.23 -8.44
CA ILE A 101 -12.25 -2.31 -7.79
C ILE A 101 -11.73 -3.29 -8.85
N GLN A 102 -12.53 -3.66 -9.84
CA GLN A 102 -12.07 -4.51 -10.93
C GLN A 102 -10.98 -3.81 -11.76
N ARG A 103 -11.09 -2.50 -12.01
CA ARG A 103 -10.03 -1.71 -12.69
C ARG A 103 -8.72 -1.74 -11.90
N ILE A 104 -8.74 -1.68 -10.56
CA ILE A 104 -7.51 -1.79 -9.75
C ILE A 104 -6.75 -3.08 -10.11
N ILE A 105 -7.47 -4.19 -10.25
CA ILE A 105 -6.90 -5.49 -10.58
C ILE A 105 -6.42 -5.53 -12.04
N ASP A 106 -7.28 -5.17 -12.98
CA ASP A 106 -7.06 -5.29 -14.44
C ASP A 106 -5.94 -4.34 -14.91
N GLU A 107 -5.84 -3.17 -14.31
CA GLU A 107 -4.78 -2.21 -14.61
C GLU A 107 -3.46 -2.55 -13.90
N GLY A 108 -3.42 -3.62 -13.09
CA GLY A 108 -2.21 -4.19 -12.51
C GLY A 108 -1.69 -3.48 -11.27
N HIS A 109 -2.55 -2.75 -10.56
CA HIS A 109 -2.26 -2.23 -9.23
C HIS A 109 -2.22 -3.33 -8.19
N TYR A 110 -1.69 -3.05 -7.00
CA TYR A 110 -1.84 -3.93 -5.85
C TYR A 110 -3.18 -3.66 -5.17
N LEU A 111 -3.91 -4.71 -4.83
CA LEU A 111 -5.16 -4.63 -4.08
C LEU A 111 -5.10 -5.55 -2.87
N SER A 112 -5.33 -4.99 -1.72
CA SER A 112 -5.54 -5.69 -0.46
C SER A 112 -6.64 -4.97 0.31
N ALA A 113 -6.72 -5.15 1.63
CA ALA A 113 -7.76 -4.49 2.39
C ALA A 113 -7.26 -3.88 3.71
N HIS A 114 -8.10 -3.04 4.27
CA HIS A 114 -7.91 -2.24 5.47
C HIS A 114 -8.87 -2.71 6.58
N SER A 115 -8.96 -4.03 6.82
CA SER A 115 -10.01 -4.75 7.55
C SER A 115 -11.37 -4.78 6.82
N ASN A 116 -12.33 -5.51 7.39
CA ASN A 116 -13.68 -5.59 6.80
C ASN A 116 -14.55 -4.39 7.16
N ASN A 117 -14.56 -4.01 8.44
CA ASN A 117 -15.49 -3.01 8.99
C ASN A 117 -14.78 -1.81 9.63
N HIS A 118 -13.50 -1.59 9.32
CA HIS A 118 -12.70 -0.50 9.85
C HIS A 118 -12.68 -0.47 11.39
N LEU A 119 -12.35 -1.63 12.00
CA LEU A 119 -12.34 -1.74 13.46
C LEU A 119 -11.23 -0.89 14.08
N GLU A 120 -11.56 -0.13 15.12
CA GLU A 120 -10.57 0.51 15.96
C GLU A 120 -9.85 -0.54 16.80
N LEU A 121 -8.57 -0.83 16.49
CA LEU A 121 -7.82 -1.94 17.06
C LEU A 121 -7.31 -1.61 18.46
N CYS A 122 -6.90 -0.37 18.69
CA CYS A 122 -6.42 0.11 19.98
C CYS A 122 -6.88 1.54 20.23
N SER A 123 -6.89 1.97 21.49
CA SER A 123 -7.27 3.32 21.87
C SER A 123 -6.29 4.36 21.32
N ALA A 124 -6.81 5.54 20.99
CA ALA A 124 -6.02 6.66 20.50
C ALA A 124 -5.26 7.42 21.60
N ASP A 125 -5.46 7.05 22.88
CA ASP A 125 -4.75 7.63 24.01
C ASP A 125 -3.30 7.11 24.11
N GLU A 126 -2.50 7.69 25.00
CA GLU A 126 -1.10 7.30 25.24
C GLU A 126 -0.92 5.84 25.68
N GLU A 127 -1.97 5.19 26.20
CA GLU A 127 -1.91 3.80 26.66
C GLU A 127 -2.02 2.79 25.52
N HIS A 128 -2.53 3.17 24.35
CA HIS A 128 -2.74 2.30 23.18
C HIS A 128 -3.34 0.93 23.56
N ARG A 129 -4.40 0.94 24.39
CA ARG A 129 -5.03 -0.29 24.88
C ARG A 129 -5.73 -1.03 23.78
N THR A 130 -5.59 -2.35 23.73
CA THR A 130 -6.33 -3.21 22.81
C THR A 130 -7.84 -3.06 23.00
N LEU A 131 -8.58 -2.75 21.95
CA LEU A 131 -10.05 -2.58 21.97
C LEU A 131 -10.79 -3.77 21.37
N VAL A 132 -10.12 -4.64 20.62
CA VAL A 132 -10.71 -5.79 19.95
C VAL A 132 -10.08 -7.10 20.42
N SER A 133 -10.90 -8.11 20.70
CA SER A 133 -10.37 -9.44 20.99
C SER A 133 -9.82 -10.11 19.71
N ALA A 134 -8.85 -11.03 19.88
CA ALA A 134 -8.30 -11.81 18.76
C ALA A 134 -9.39 -12.51 17.94
N ASP A 135 -10.43 -13.07 18.59
CA ASP A 135 -11.54 -13.72 17.91
C ASP A 135 -12.40 -12.74 17.09
N SER A 136 -12.60 -11.51 17.59
CA SER A 136 -13.36 -10.49 16.86
C SER A 136 -12.57 -9.99 15.65
N LEU A 137 -11.27 -9.79 15.81
CA LEU A 137 -10.37 -9.43 14.74
C LEU A 137 -10.32 -10.54 13.67
N ALA A 138 -10.20 -11.80 14.07
CA ALA A 138 -10.18 -12.92 13.13
C ALA A 138 -11.49 -13.03 12.32
N ARG A 139 -12.65 -12.79 12.93
CA ARG A 139 -13.92 -12.76 12.20
C ARG A 139 -14.02 -11.60 11.23
N ASP A 140 -13.53 -10.44 11.60
CA ASP A 140 -13.52 -9.27 10.73
C ASP A 140 -12.62 -9.52 9.52
N ILE A 141 -11.42 -10.04 9.75
CA ILE A 141 -10.46 -10.39 8.69
C ILE A 141 -11.03 -11.47 7.76
N ALA A 142 -11.69 -12.50 8.28
CA ALA A 142 -12.35 -13.52 7.45
C ALA A 142 -13.45 -12.92 6.57
N GLY A 143 -14.19 -11.94 7.07
CA GLY A 143 -15.18 -11.19 6.27
C GLY A 143 -14.53 -10.41 5.12
N MET A 144 -13.41 -9.77 5.36
CA MET A 144 -12.61 -9.07 4.36
C MET A 144 -12.07 -10.03 3.28
N GLU A 145 -11.51 -11.18 3.70
CA GLU A 145 -10.99 -12.20 2.78
C GLU A 145 -12.09 -12.71 1.85
N ALA A 146 -13.29 -12.95 2.38
CA ALA A 146 -14.42 -13.36 1.58
C ALA A 146 -14.84 -12.31 0.52
N GLU A 147 -14.64 -11.02 0.78
CA GLU A 147 -14.90 -9.98 -0.22
C GLU A 147 -13.81 -9.98 -1.32
N LEU A 148 -12.54 -10.11 -0.96
CA LEU A 148 -11.43 -10.20 -1.93
C LEU A 148 -11.54 -11.44 -2.84
N GLU A 149 -11.95 -12.57 -2.28
CA GLU A 149 -12.16 -13.82 -3.02
C GLU A 149 -13.25 -13.71 -4.10
N LYS A 150 -14.29 -12.88 -3.88
CA LYS A 150 -15.33 -12.62 -4.91
C LYS A 150 -14.75 -11.96 -6.16
N PHE A 151 -13.63 -11.24 -6.03
CA PHE A 151 -12.86 -10.66 -7.13
C PHE A 151 -11.77 -11.59 -7.68
N GLY A 152 -11.74 -12.85 -7.23
CA GLY A 152 -10.83 -13.90 -7.71
C GLY A 152 -9.41 -13.81 -7.14
N LEU A 153 -9.19 -12.98 -6.11
CA LEU A 153 -7.91 -12.87 -5.44
C LEU A 153 -7.68 -14.01 -4.45
N LYS A 154 -6.44 -14.45 -4.34
CA LYS A 154 -5.99 -15.47 -3.39
C LYS A 154 -5.14 -14.82 -2.29
N LYS A 155 -5.08 -15.45 -1.11
CA LYS A 155 -4.36 -14.94 0.06
C LYS A 155 -2.93 -14.49 -0.25
N GLU A 156 -2.22 -15.22 -1.08
CA GLU A 156 -0.83 -14.91 -1.45
C GLU A 156 -0.70 -13.58 -2.20
N GLN A 157 -1.79 -13.12 -2.85
CA GLN A 157 -1.82 -11.90 -3.65
C GLN A 157 -2.13 -10.64 -2.83
N TYR A 158 -2.69 -10.79 -1.59
CA TYR A 158 -3.08 -9.68 -0.72
C TYR A 158 -2.55 -9.80 0.71
N ARG A 159 -1.31 -10.28 0.85
CA ARG A 159 -0.70 -10.52 2.17
C ARG A 159 -0.34 -9.25 2.95
N TRP A 160 -0.11 -8.14 2.27
CA TRP A 160 0.17 -6.87 2.93
C TRP A 160 -1.12 -6.20 3.37
N MET A 161 -1.11 -5.63 4.57
CA MET A 161 -2.26 -4.96 5.16
C MET A 161 -1.83 -3.69 5.88
N ILE A 162 -2.65 -2.65 5.79
CA ILE A 162 -2.57 -1.46 6.63
C ILE A 162 -3.61 -1.63 7.74
N PRO A 163 -3.25 -1.54 9.03
CA PRO A 163 -4.23 -1.54 10.12
C PRO A 163 -5.17 -0.34 10.01
N PRO A 164 -6.48 -0.51 10.32
CA PRO A 164 -7.45 0.58 10.34
C PRO A 164 -6.99 1.74 11.23
N TYR A 165 -7.34 2.97 10.84
CA TYR A 165 -6.92 4.20 11.51
C TYR A 165 -5.40 4.38 11.58
N GLU A 166 -4.63 3.57 10.83
CA GLU A 166 -3.15 3.49 10.92
C GLU A 166 -2.68 3.22 12.37
N SER A 167 -3.60 2.72 13.21
CA SER A 167 -3.45 2.55 14.65
C SER A 167 -3.39 1.08 15.06
N TYR A 168 -2.42 0.73 15.90
CA TYR A 168 -2.17 -0.63 16.40
C TYR A 168 -1.24 -0.58 17.62
N ASN A 169 -1.24 -1.66 18.37
CA ASN A 169 -0.25 -1.95 19.39
C ASN A 169 0.41 -3.32 19.12
N GLU A 170 1.35 -3.72 19.96
CA GLU A 170 2.09 -4.98 19.80
C GLU A 170 1.15 -6.19 19.71
N GLU A 171 0.13 -6.27 20.59
CA GLU A 171 -0.84 -7.38 20.63
C GLU A 171 -1.68 -7.46 19.34
N THR A 172 -2.24 -6.35 18.88
CA THR A 172 -3.07 -6.33 17.68
C THR A 172 -2.24 -6.58 16.41
N ALA A 173 -1.02 -6.07 16.35
CA ALA A 173 -0.08 -6.34 15.27
C ALA A 173 0.33 -7.82 15.24
N GLU A 174 0.59 -8.44 16.40
CA GLU A 174 0.86 -9.87 16.49
C GLU A 174 -0.33 -10.72 16.07
N ASN A 175 -1.55 -10.37 16.51
CA ASN A 175 -2.77 -11.06 16.09
C ASN A 175 -2.95 -11.04 14.58
N LEU A 176 -2.71 -9.91 13.90
CA LEU A 176 -2.78 -9.83 12.44
C LEU A 176 -1.68 -10.66 11.75
N ARG A 177 -0.45 -10.68 12.28
CA ARG A 177 0.62 -11.55 11.76
C ARG A 177 0.28 -13.03 11.92
N ASN A 178 -0.33 -13.42 13.04
CA ASN A 178 -0.78 -14.80 13.28
C ASN A 178 -1.89 -15.23 12.29
N LEU A 179 -2.65 -14.28 11.74
CA LEU A 179 -3.59 -14.50 10.64
C LEU A 179 -2.91 -14.53 9.26
N GLY A 180 -1.57 -14.38 9.20
CA GLY A 180 -0.78 -14.51 7.99
C GLY A 180 -0.54 -13.21 7.21
N TYR A 181 -0.81 -12.05 7.81
CA TYR A 181 -0.56 -10.75 7.19
C TYR A 181 0.84 -10.21 7.44
N LEU A 182 1.37 -9.51 6.45
CA LEU A 182 2.50 -8.61 6.57
C LEU A 182 1.93 -7.20 6.78
N LEU A 183 2.43 -6.48 7.77
CA LEU A 183 1.87 -5.18 8.12
C LEU A 183 2.75 -4.05 7.58
N CYS A 184 2.10 -3.03 7.05
CA CYS A 184 2.74 -1.79 6.64
C CYS A 184 1.92 -0.58 7.08
N ASN A 185 2.56 0.58 7.10
CA ASN A 185 1.90 1.86 7.35
C ASN A 185 2.70 2.97 6.66
N HIS A 186 2.20 4.20 6.64
CA HIS A 186 2.93 5.33 6.08
C HIS A 186 4.26 5.56 6.79
N THR A 187 5.22 6.12 6.07
CA THR A 187 6.51 6.50 6.65
C THR A 187 6.32 7.65 7.64
N TYR A 188 6.88 7.50 8.86
CA TYR A 188 6.82 8.56 9.88
C TYR A 188 7.37 9.88 9.35
N GLY A 189 6.67 10.96 9.63
CA GLY A 189 7.02 12.31 9.19
C GLY A 189 6.50 12.68 7.79
N ILE A 190 5.91 11.73 7.05
CA ILE A 190 5.13 12.01 5.84
C ILE A 190 3.66 12.02 6.23
N GLU A 191 3.10 13.21 6.40
CA GLU A 191 1.81 13.44 7.05
C GLU A 191 0.63 13.52 6.05
N THR A 192 0.80 12.98 4.84
CA THR A 192 -0.26 13.00 3.81
C THR A 192 -1.53 12.28 4.22
N SER A 193 -1.44 11.36 5.20
CA SER A 193 -2.59 10.68 5.79
C SER A 193 -3.50 11.58 6.65
N LEU A 194 -3.10 12.82 6.96
CA LEU A 194 -3.97 13.81 7.64
C LEU A 194 -5.00 14.46 6.71
N ASP A 195 -5.09 14.04 5.46
CA ASP A 195 -6.02 14.55 4.45
C ASP A 195 -7.51 14.26 4.76
N TRP A 196 -7.81 13.52 5.83
CA TRP A 196 -9.16 13.29 6.35
C TRP A 196 -9.67 14.44 7.24
N ALA A 197 -8.77 15.21 7.88
CA ALA A 197 -9.16 16.20 8.88
C ALA A 197 -9.95 17.35 8.25
N ALA A 198 -11.10 17.67 8.86
CA ALA A 198 -11.95 18.78 8.41
C ALA A 198 -11.31 20.15 8.72
N PRO A 199 -11.64 21.23 7.96
CA PRO A 199 -11.05 22.56 8.13
C PRO A 199 -11.22 23.18 9.53
N ASP A 200 -12.23 22.77 10.29
CA ASP A 200 -12.45 23.20 11.67
C ASP A 200 -11.80 22.29 12.72
N SER A 201 -11.13 21.24 12.29
CA SER A 201 -10.38 20.32 13.15
C SER A 201 -9.03 20.93 13.57
N GLY A 202 -8.62 20.69 14.82
CA GLY A 202 -7.29 21.07 15.30
C GLY A 202 -6.13 20.32 14.64
N GLN A 203 -6.42 19.29 13.82
CA GLN A 203 -5.45 18.50 13.06
C GLN A 203 -5.47 18.82 11.55
N TYR A 204 -6.26 19.81 11.14
CA TYR A 204 -6.36 20.18 9.74
C TYR A 204 -5.03 20.68 9.17
N CYS A 205 -4.69 20.12 8.03
CA CYS A 205 -3.67 20.63 7.10
C CYS A 205 -4.30 20.69 5.72
N SER A 206 -4.06 21.76 4.98
CA SER A 206 -4.52 21.87 3.59
C SER A 206 -3.82 20.85 2.70
N ALA A 207 -4.40 20.51 1.56
CA ALA A 207 -3.74 19.62 0.60
C ALA A 207 -2.38 20.17 0.15
N GLU A 208 -2.25 21.48 -0.03
CA GLU A 208 -0.98 22.13 -0.36
C GLU A 208 0.08 21.90 0.73
N GLU A 209 -0.28 22.08 2.00
CA GLU A 209 0.63 21.84 3.13
C GLU A 209 1.07 20.37 3.20
N LEU A 210 0.14 19.44 2.99
CA LEU A 210 0.43 18.00 2.99
C LEU A 210 1.31 17.59 1.81
N VAL A 211 1.10 18.14 0.62
CA VAL A 211 2.00 17.94 -0.54
C VAL A 211 3.37 18.53 -0.28
N ASN A 212 3.44 19.74 0.29
CA ASN A 212 4.70 20.39 0.65
C ASN A 212 5.47 19.61 1.73
N ASN A 213 4.77 18.91 2.63
CA ASN A 213 5.40 18.04 3.63
C ASN A 213 6.24 16.92 2.99
N ILE A 214 5.79 16.35 1.85
CA ILE A 214 6.58 15.35 1.09
C ILE A 214 7.93 15.94 0.69
N TRP A 215 7.93 17.15 0.15
CA TRP A 215 9.15 17.82 -0.33
C TRP A 215 10.06 18.27 0.81
N LEU A 216 9.45 18.65 1.93
CA LEU A 216 10.18 19.00 3.14
C LEU A 216 10.89 17.77 3.71
N TYR A 217 10.19 16.61 3.77
CA TYR A 217 10.78 15.34 4.19
C TYR A 217 11.98 14.95 3.33
N ASP A 218 11.84 14.99 1.99
CA ASP A 218 12.94 14.70 1.04
C ASP A 218 14.18 15.58 1.28
N LYS A 219 13.96 16.81 1.70
CA LYS A 219 15.04 17.77 1.98
C LYS A 219 15.70 17.56 3.35
N ILE A 220 14.92 17.14 4.36
CA ILE A 220 15.40 16.97 5.74
C ILE A 220 16.18 15.65 5.89
N ASP A 221 15.67 14.56 5.32
CA ASP A 221 16.39 13.28 5.28
C ASP A 221 17.49 13.34 4.21
N THR A 222 18.64 13.91 4.57
CA THR A 222 19.76 14.13 3.64
C THR A 222 20.49 12.86 3.24
N GLU A 223 20.25 11.75 3.94
CA GLU A 223 20.91 10.47 3.67
C GLU A 223 20.12 9.63 2.67
N HIS A 224 18.81 9.54 2.86
CA HIS A 224 17.98 8.64 2.08
C HIS A 224 16.83 9.35 1.34
N GLY A 225 16.50 10.60 1.68
CA GLY A 225 15.39 11.34 1.09
C GLY A 225 14.08 10.54 1.19
N LEU A 226 13.37 10.36 0.08
CA LEU A 226 12.15 9.55 0.00
C LEU A 226 12.40 8.09 -0.41
N ASN A 227 13.64 7.60 -0.43
CA ASN A 227 13.93 6.21 -0.79
C ASN A 227 13.12 5.23 0.07
N GLY A 228 12.33 4.38 -0.57
CA GLY A 228 11.53 3.35 0.09
C GLY A 228 10.35 3.87 0.91
N CYS A 229 10.04 5.16 0.85
CA CYS A 229 8.93 5.72 1.61
C CYS A 229 7.57 5.22 1.12
N ILE A 230 6.68 5.01 2.08
CA ILE A 230 5.26 4.71 1.88
C ILE A 230 4.49 6.01 2.09
N ILE A 231 3.91 6.52 1.00
CA ILE A 231 3.13 7.77 0.97
C ILE A 231 1.66 7.37 0.91
N LEU A 232 0.93 7.57 1.99
CA LEU A 232 -0.48 7.21 2.13
C LEU A 232 -1.36 8.43 1.86
N VAL A 233 -2.38 8.23 1.03
CA VAL A 233 -3.41 9.22 0.71
C VAL A 233 -4.77 8.53 0.76
N HIS A 234 -5.78 9.17 1.31
CA HIS A 234 -7.13 8.63 1.28
C HIS A 234 -7.78 8.87 -0.09
N ALA A 235 -8.28 7.80 -0.72
CA ALA A 235 -9.07 7.91 -1.96
C ALA A 235 -10.55 8.19 -1.64
N MET A 236 -10.79 9.17 -0.79
CA MET A 236 -12.08 9.48 -0.19
C MET A 236 -12.47 10.95 -0.46
N ASN A 237 -13.76 11.19 -0.64
CA ASN A 237 -14.31 12.54 -0.75
C ASN A 237 -14.90 12.95 0.59
N TYR A 238 -14.08 13.56 1.43
CA TYR A 238 -14.56 14.14 2.69
C TYR A 238 -15.45 15.36 2.43
N PRO A 239 -16.67 15.41 3.00
CA PRO A 239 -17.66 16.44 2.65
C PRO A 239 -17.20 17.86 2.95
N ASP A 240 -16.38 18.04 3.98
CA ASP A 240 -15.93 19.34 4.46
C ASP A 240 -14.67 19.85 3.74
N ARG A 241 -14.12 19.07 2.78
CA ARG A 241 -13.00 19.48 1.93
C ARG A 241 -13.47 19.75 0.50
N THR A 242 -13.02 20.85 -0.09
CA THR A 242 -13.24 21.13 -1.51
C THR A 242 -12.44 20.19 -2.40
N ASP A 243 -12.75 20.15 -3.69
CA ASP A 243 -11.99 19.30 -4.63
C ASP A 243 -10.51 19.70 -4.67
N GLU A 244 -10.21 20.99 -4.62
CA GLU A 244 -8.85 21.53 -4.61
C GLU A 244 -8.09 21.22 -3.31
N ASP A 245 -8.82 20.92 -2.23
CA ASP A 245 -8.26 20.60 -0.91
C ASP A 245 -8.20 19.09 -0.62
N ARG A 246 -8.31 18.24 -1.62
CA ARG A 246 -8.11 16.79 -1.49
C ARG A 246 -6.74 16.39 -2.02
N VAL A 247 -5.91 15.77 -1.20
CA VAL A 247 -4.53 15.42 -1.59
C VAL A 247 -4.48 14.57 -2.86
N TYR A 248 -5.43 13.66 -3.08
CA TYR A 248 -5.42 12.82 -4.27
C TYR A 248 -5.62 13.62 -5.58
N THR A 249 -6.21 14.82 -5.56
CA THR A 249 -6.34 15.66 -6.76
C THR A 249 -5.00 16.25 -7.18
N HIS A 250 -4.02 16.35 -6.27
CA HIS A 250 -2.64 16.74 -6.50
C HIS A 250 -1.71 15.56 -6.86
N LEU A 251 -2.26 14.34 -6.99
CA LEU A 251 -1.47 13.13 -7.24
C LEU A 251 -0.62 13.25 -8.52
N GLY A 252 -1.13 13.91 -9.56
CA GLY A 252 -0.39 14.16 -10.79
C GLY A 252 0.86 15.01 -10.57
N GLU A 253 0.75 16.06 -9.76
CA GLU A 253 1.85 16.93 -9.35
C GLU A 253 2.86 16.18 -8.47
N ILE A 254 2.37 15.38 -7.52
CA ILE A 254 3.22 14.54 -6.66
C ILE A 254 4.04 13.58 -7.51
N ILE A 255 3.43 12.88 -8.46
CA ILE A 255 4.13 11.94 -9.36
C ILE A 255 5.19 12.65 -10.20
N ASP A 256 4.86 13.78 -10.79
CA ASP A 256 5.80 14.55 -11.62
C ASP A 256 6.97 15.07 -10.77
N GLY A 257 6.70 15.64 -9.60
CA GLY A 257 7.73 16.12 -8.68
C GLY A 257 8.65 15.01 -8.14
N LEU A 258 8.12 13.80 -7.91
CA LEU A 258 8.92 12.63 -7.55
C LEU A 258 9.83 12.20 -8.71
N ARG A 259 9.31 12.17 -9.94
CA ARG A 259 10.09 11.83 -11.15
C ARG A 259 11.20 12.84 -11.42
N GLU A 260 10.93 14.13 -11.27
CA GLU A 260 11.94 15.19 -11.43
C GLU A 260 13.11 15.01 -10.45
N ARG A 261 12.84 14.46 -9.27
CA ARG A 261 13.85 14.11 -8.26
C ARG A 261 14.49 12.75 -8.49
N GLY A 262 14.07 12.02 -9.54
CA GLY A 262 14.61 10.73 -9.95
C GLY A 262 14.04 9.54 -9.18
N TYR A 263 12.89 9.67 -8.51
CA TYR A 263 12.22 8.55 -7.86
C TYR A 263 11.44 7.71 -8.87
N GLY A 264 11.55 6.40 -8.73
CA GLY A 264 10.68 5.40 -9.35
C GLY A 264 9.51 5.03 -8.43
N PHE A 265 8.61 4.20 -8.94
CA PHE A 265 7.41 3.76 -8.22
C PHE A 265 7.37 2.24 -8.14
N LYS A 266 7.10 1.73 -6.96
CA LYS A 266 6.84 0.31 -6.70
C LYS A 266 5.51 0.14 -5.98
N THR A 267 4.99 -1.08 -6.04
CA THR A 267 3.78 -1.50 -5.33
C THR A 267 4.11 -2.64 -4.38
N PHE A 268 3.20 -2.94 -3.46
CA PHE A 268 3.35 -4.13 -2.60
C PHE A 268 3.26 -5.45 -3.39
N LYS A 269 2.81 -5.42 -4.65
CA LYS A 269 2.87 -6.57 -5.56
C LYS A 269 4.31 -6.93 -5.93
N ASP A 270 5.21 -5.95 -5.99
CA ASP A 270 6.64 -6.15 -6.30
C ASP A 270 7.40 -6.82 -5.16
N LEU A 271 6.76 -7.00 -4.00
CA LEU A 271 7.30 -7.59 -2.78
C LEU A 271 6.77 -9.00 -2.49
N LEU A 272 5.91 -9.56 -3.36
CA LEU A 272 5.29 -10.88 -3.21
C LEU A 272 6.15 -12.03 -3.75
#